data_21faf91c89164f9761fbde4e1931afb9
#
_entry.id   21faf91c89164f9761fbde4e1931afb9
#
_cell.length_a   1.000
_cell.length_b   1.000
_cell.length_c   1.000
_cell.angle_alpha   90.00
_cell.angle_beta   90.00
_cell.angle_gamma   90.00
#
_symmetry.space_group_name_H-M   'P 1'
#
loop_
_entity.id
_entity.type
_entity.pdbx_description
1 polymer ?
#
loop_
_entity_poly.entity_id
_entity_poly.type
_entity_poly.pdbx_seq_one_letter_code
_entity_poly.pdbx_strand_id
1 'polypeptide(L)'
;AAQPAMAQVQLVQSGAEVKKPGASVRLSCKASGFTFRDYAISWVRQAPGQGLEWMGAIIPLVDLTSFPDKLRARVRLTADTSTNTAYMELTSLTSEDTAVYYCARKPFKYDYFSASSVTFTGEDFWGQGVLVTVSSASTKGPS
;
A
#
# COMPACT_ATOMS: atom_id res chain seq x y z
N ALA A 1 33.99 14.75 -7.36
CA ALA A 1 33.86 13.88 -6.23
C ALA A 1 32.47 13.27 -6.19
N ALA A 2 32.41 12.00 -5.89
CA ALA A 2 31.12 11.34 -5.76
C ALA A 2 30.37 11.93 -4.58
N GLN A 3 29.11 12.21 -4.80
CA GLN A 3 28.24 12.58 -3.72
C GLN A 3 28.10 11.36 -2.80
N PRO A 4 28.17 11.56 -1.50
CA PRO A 4 27.77 10.47 -0.62
C PRO A 4 26.34 10.08 -0.97
N ALA A 5 26.07 8.81 -0.95
CA ALA A 5 24.71 8.36 -1.19
C ALA A 5 23.83 9.01 -0.15
N MET A 6 23.10 10.03 -0.55
CA MET A 6 22.10 10.60 0.31
C MET A 6 21.07 9.52 0.58
N ALA A 7 20.58 9.47 1.82
CA ALA A 7 19.47 8.60 2.13
C ALA A 7 18.26 9.10 1.35
N GLN A 8 18.10 8.58 0.19
CA GLN A 8 16.95 8.92 -0.63
C GLN A 8 15.75 8.15 -0.15
N VAL A 9 14.61 8.82 -0.15
CA VAL A 9 13.36 8.15 0.18
C VAL A 9 13.05 7.15 -0.93
N GLN A 10 12.86 5.91 -0.52
CA GLN A 10 12.48 4.84 -1.43
C GLN A 10 11.42 3.97 -0.78
N LEU A 11 10.49 3.52 -1.60
CA LEU A 11 9.49 2.52 -1.21
C LEU A 11 9.60 1.40 -2.22
N VAL A 12 10.04 0.23 -1.75
CA VAL A 12 10.28 -0.92 -2.62
C VAL A 12 9.21 -1.96 -2.35
N GLN A 13 8.45 -2.27 -3.36
CA GLN A 13 7.32 -3.18 -3.26
C GLN A 13 7.70 -4.58 -3.70
N SER A 14 6.94 -5.57 -3.20
CA SER A 14 7.07 -6.96 -3.60
C SER A 14 6.70 -7.16 -5.08
N GLY A 15 6.90 -8.38 -5.58
CA GLY A 15 6.74 -8.68 -7.00
C GLY A 15 5.30 -8.87 -7.42
N ALA A 16 5.12 -8.93 -8.73
CA ALA A 16 3.81 -9.16 -9.35
C ALA A 16 3.19 -10.47 -8.88
N GLU A 17 1.88 -10.50 -8.81
CA GLU A 17 1.11 -11.64 -8.34
C GLU A 17 0.04 -12.02 -9.34
N VAL A 18 -0.18 -13.32 -9.48
CA VAL A 18 -1.31 -13.85 -10.24
C VAL A 18 -2.15 -14.70 -9.29
N LYS A 19 -3.41 -14.36 -9.15
CA LYS A 19 -4.31 -15.00 -8.19
C LYS A 19 -5.60 -15.45 -8.87
N LYS A 20 -6.24 -16.43 -8.26
CA LYS A 20 -7.57 -16.88 -8.69
C LYS A 20 -8.65 -16.15 -7.90
N PRO A 21 -9.85 -16.02 -8.48
CA PRO A 21 -10.98 -15.45 -7.73
C PRO A 21 -11.20 -16.18 -6.40
N GLY A 22 -11.52 -15.44 -5.37
CA GLY A 22 -11.72 -15.96 -4.04
C GLY A 22 -10.45 -16.05 -3.20
N ALA A 23 -9.28 -15.95 -3.81
CA ALA A 23 -8.01 -15.98 -3.10
C ALA A 23 -7.75 -14.64 -2.40
N SER A 24 -6.68 -14.59 -1.62
CA SER A 24 -6.17 -13.38 -1.00
C SER A 24 -4.80 -13.05 -1.58
N VAL A 25 -4.43 -11.78 -1.53
CA VAL A 25 -3.09 -11.35 -1.89
C VAL A 25 -2.52 -10.51 -0.76
N ARG A 26 -1.22 -10.66 -0.51
CA ARG A 26 -0.49 -9.88 0.48
C ARG A 26 0.69 -9.21 -0.21
N LEU A 27 0.71 -7.90 -0.17
CA LEU A 27 1.77 -7.09 -0.77
C LEU A 27 2.61 -6.44 0.33
N SER A 28 3.89 -6.27 0.07
CA SER A 28 4.79 -5.60 1.01
C SER A 28 5.36 -4.34 0.39
N CYS A 29 5.75 -3.43 1.27
CA CYS A 29 6.29 -2.13 0.92
C CYS A 29 7.38 -1.81 1.93
N LYS A 30 8.63 -1.90 1.51
CA LYS A 30 9.76 -1.62 2.40
C LYS A 30 10.23 -0.20 2.17
N ALA A 31 10.20 0.59 3.25
CA ALA A 31 10.64 1.97 3.22
C ALA A 31 12.12 2.07 3.57
N SER A 32 12.83 2.95 2.89
CA SER A 32 14.20 3.31 3.21
C SER A 32 14.40 4.80 3.00
N GLY A 33 15.40 5.37 3.67
CA GLY A 33 15.67 6.79 3.61
C GLY A 33 14.79 7.62 4.56
N PHE A 34 13.89 6.99 5.28
CA PHE A 34 13.09 7.62 6.33
C PHE A 34 12.55 6.53 7.25
N THR A 35 11.99 6.95 8.38
CA THR A 35 11.36 6.02 9.32
C THR A 35 9.86 6.31 9.38
N PHE A 36 9.09 5.35 9.90
CA PHE A 36 7.64 5.47 9.99
C PHE A 36 7.16 6.46 11.07
N ARG A 37 8.09 7.16 11.74
CA ARG A 37 7.70 7.98 12.91
C ARG A 37 6.68 9.06 12.59
N ASP A 38 6.88 9.76 11.47
CA ASP A 38 6.08 10.95 11.15
C ASP A 38 5.27 10.77 9.88
N TYR A 39 5.10 9.52 9.44
CA TYR A 39 4.45 9.27 8.16
C TYR A 39 3.47 8.13 8.27
N ALA A 40 2.38 8.27 7.50
CA ALA A 40 1.53 7.15 7.20
C ALA A 40 2.01 6.49 5.91
N ILE A 41 1.63 5.23 5.72
CA ILE A 41 1.78 4.55 4.45
C ILE A 41 0.39 4.34 3.88
N SER A 42 0.20 4.89 2.69
CA SER A 42 -1.07 4.81 1.96
C SER A 42 -0.98 3.72 0.92
N TRP A 43 -2.10 3.06 0.65
CA TRP A 43 -2.21 2.08 -0.42
C TRP A 43 -3.24 2.56 -1.43
N VAL A 44 -2.86 2.55 -2.70
CA VAL A 44 -3.66 3.09 -3.80
C VAL A 44 -3.56 2.11 -4.96
N ARG A 45 -4.65 1.89 -5.67
CA ARG A 45 -4.62 1.02 -6.84
C ARG A 45 -5.18 1.73 -8.06
N GLN A 46 -4.81 1.22 -9.21
CA GLN A 46 -5.34 1.70 -10.49
C GLN A 46 -5.66 0.51 -11.38
N ALA A 47 -6.94 0.29 -11.59
CA ALA A 47 -7.41 -0.73 -12.53
C ALA A 47 -7.25 -0.21 -13.97
N PRO A 48 -7.17 -1.11 -14.96
CA PRO A 48 -7.01 -0.70 -16.37
C PRO A 48 -8.09 0.30 -16.80
N GLY A 49 -7.65 1.42 -17.35
CA GLY A 49 -8.55 2.45 -17.85
C GLY A 49 -9.29 3.26 -16.79
N GLN A 50 -8.94 3.08 -15.52
CA GLN A 50 -9.62 3.73 -14.40
C GLN A 50 -8.69 4.73 -13.72
N GLY A 51 -9.26 5.59 -12.87
CA GLY A 51 -8.46 6.48 -12.04
C GLY A 51 -7.85 5.77 -10.83
N LEU A 52 -7.06 6.51 -10.08
CA LEU A 52 -6.51 6.01 -8.82
C LEU A 52 -7.63 5.82 -7.81
N GLU A 53 -7.55 4.72 -7.07
CA GLU A 53 -8.49 4.43 -5.99
C GLU A 53 -7.71 4.26 -4.70
N TRP A 54 -8.00 5.09 -3.70
CA TRP A 54 -7.40 4.97 -2.39
C TRP A 54 -7.99 3.77 -1.65
N MET A 55 -7.13 2.94 -1.09
CA MET A 55 -7.53 1.71 -0.43
C MET A 55 -7.43 1.76 1.08
N GLY A 56 -6.64 2.69 1.61
CA GLY A 56 -6.45 2.83 3.04
C GLY A 56 -5.06 3.34 3.36
N ALA A 57 -4.87 3.67 4.63
CA ALA A 57 -3.57 4.12 5.13
C ALA A 57 -3.38 3.63 6.56
N ILE A 58 -2.12 3.46 6.93
CA ILE A 58 -1.73 3.09 8.29
C ILE A 58 -0.69 4.07 8.79
N ILE A 59 -0.82 4.49 10.05
CA ILE A 59 0.21 5.22 10.78
C ILE A 59 0.95 4.18 11.63
N PRO A 60 2.14 3.73 11.19
CA PRO A 60 2.79 2.60 11.88
C PRO A 60 3.15 2.88 13.32
N LEU A 61 3.47 4.12 13.64
CA LEU A 61 3.91 4.49 14.99
C LEU A 61 2.88 4.12 16.05
N VAL A 62 1.60 4.30 15.74
CA VAL A 62 0.50 4.06 16.68
C VAL A 62 -0.46 2.99 16.19
N ASP A 63 -0.11 2.34 15.09
CA ASP A 63 -0.90 1.25 14.51
C ASP A 63 -2.34 1.68 14.18
N LEU A 64 -2.49 2.92 13.75
CA LEU A 64 -3.79 3.50 13.40
C LEU A 64 -4.06 3.31 11.92
N THR A 65 -5.22 2.74 11.59
CA THR A 65 -5.60 2.49 10.20
C THR A 65 -6.84 3.32 9.84
N SER A 66 -6.95 3.59 8.54
CA SER A 66 -8.10 4.29 7.96
C SER A 66 -8.41 3.66 6.61
N PHE A 67 -9.68 3.47 6.31
CA PHE A 67 -10.13 2.80 5.10
C PHE A 67 -11.33 3.50 4.51
N PRO A 68 -11.51 3.45 3.17
CA PRO A 68 -12.82 3.77 2.60
C PRO A 68 -13.82 2.68 2.97
N ASP A 69 -15.06 3.07 3.20
CA ASP A 69 -16.09 2.13 3.67
C ASP A 69 -16.23 0.91 2.76
N LYS A 70 -16.14 1.11 1.48
CA LYS A 70 -16.38 0.04 0.52
C LYS A 70 -15.32 -1.06 0.57
N LEU A 71 -14.12 -0.77 1.08
CA LEU A 71 -13.03 -1.75 1.13
C LEU A 71 -12.74 -2.25 2.54
N ARG A 72 -13.35 -1.66 3.56
CA ARG A 72 -13.01 -1.92 4.96
C ARG A 72 -13.05 -3.40 5.33
N ALA A 73 -14.03 -4.12 4.81
CA ALA A 73 -14.20 -5.53 5.16
C ALA A 73 -13.17 -6.45 4.49
N ARG A 74 -12.50 -5.99 3.44
CA ARG A 74 -11.62 -6.82 2.63
C ARG A 74 -10.15 -6.47 2.75
N VAL A 75 -9.81 -5.32 3.34
CA VAL A 75 -8.43 -4.83 3.40
C VAL A 75 -7.91 -4.90 4.82
N ARG A 76 -6.73 -5.45 4.98
CA ARG A 76 -5.98 -5.41 6.24
C ARG A 76 -4.65 -4.72 6.00
N LEU A 77 -4.35 -3.73 6.81
CA LEU A 77 -3.06 -3.02 6.77
C LEU A 77 -2.31 -3.29 8.05
N THR A 78 -1.05 -3.64 7.92
CA THR A 78 -0.15 -3.84 9.05
C THR A 78 1.19 -3.20 8.74
N ALA A 79 2.01 -3.02 9.75
CA ALA A 79 3.35 -2.49 9.58
C ALA A 79 4.27 -3.04 10.65
N ASP A 80 5.51 -3.26 10.27
CA ASP A 80 6.56 -3.69 11.17
C ASP A 80 7.59 -2.56 11.23
N THR A 81 7.60 -1.83 12.34
CA THR A 81 8.52 -0.70 12.50
C THR A 81 9.97 -1.15 12.65
N SER A 82 10.22 -2.39 13.08
CA SER A 82 11.57 -2.90 13.22
C SER A 82 12.24 -3.12 11.86
N THR A 83 11.46 -3.42 10.84
CA THR A 83 11.98 -3.63 9.48
C THR A 83 11.56 -2.53 8.53
N ASN A 84 10.82 -1.55 9.01
CA ASN A 84 10.31 -0.43 8.21
C ASN A 84 9.52 -0.91 6.99
N THR A 85 8.69 -1.93 7.19
CA THR A 85 7.94 -2.57 6.12
C THR A 85 6.44 -2.51 6.43
N ALA A 86 5.66 -2.08 5.45
CA ALA A 86 4.21 -2.07 5.52
C ALA A 86 3.64 -3.19 4.65
N TYR A 87 2.49 -3.69 5.03
CA TYR A 87 1.82 -4.80 4.34
C TYR A 87 0.36 -4.47 4.10
N MET A 88 -0.13 -4.93 2.98
CA MET A 88 -1.55 -4.85 2.64
C MET A 88 -2.03 -6.22 2.23
N GLU A 89 -3.11 -6.66 2.84
CA GLU A 89 -3.80 -7.90 2.45
C GLU A 89 -5.17 -7.55 1.91
N LEU A 90 -5.49 -8.06 0.74
CA LEU A 90 -6.81 -7.93 0.12
C LEU A 90 -7.39 -9.32 -0.06
N THR A 91 -8.58 -9.53 0.49
CA THR A 91 -9.23 -10.84 0.50
C THR A 91 -10.38 -10.90 -0.49
N SER A 92 -10.86 -12.11 -0.76
CA SER A 92 -12.03 -12.37 -1.63
C SER A 92 -11.87 -11.72 -3.00
N LEU A 93 -10.74 -11.98 -3.64
CA LEU A 93 -10.39 -11.34 -4.90
C LEU A 93 -11.38 -11.70 -6.01
N THR A 94 -11.68 -10.72 -6.85
CA THR A 94 -12.41 -10.91 -8.09
C THR A 94 -11.61 -10.29 -9.24
N SER A 95 -12.06 -10.52 -10.46
CA SER A 95 -11.39 -9.94 -11.63
C SER A 95 -11.35 -8.40 -11.57
N GLU A 96 -12.28 -7.78 -10.87
CA GLU A 96 -12.30 -6.33 -10.70
C GLU A 96 -11.15 -5.82 -9.84
N ASP A 97 -10.47 -6.71 -9.11
CA ASP A 97 -9.30 -6.34 -8.31
C ASP A 97 -8.01 -6.36 -9.12
N THR A 98 -8.06 -6.76 -10.39
CA THR A 98 -6.90 -6.67 -11.29
C THR A 98 -6.53 -5.20 -11.45
N ALA A 99 -5.32 -4.84 -11.02
CA ALA A 99 -4.87 -3.46 -10.99
C ALA A 99 -3.38 -3.40 -10.69
N VAL A 100 -2.80 -2.23 -10.88
CA VAL A 100 -1.48 -1.93 -10.35
C VAL A 100 -1.69 -1.33 -8.95
N TYR A 101 -1.00 -1.90 -7.97
CA TYR A 101 -1.11 -1.50 -6.56
C TYR A 101 0.13 -0.75 -6.15
N TYR A 102 -0.06 0.40 -5.53
CA TYR A 102 1.02 1.27 -5.07
C TYR A 102 0.95 1.42 -3.56
N CYS A 103 2.10 1.45 -2.92
CA CYS A 103 2.22 2.07 -1.60
C CYS A 103 2.83 3.45 -1.78
N ALA A 104 2.53 4.36 -0.87
CA ALA A 104 3.03 5.73 -0.93
C ALA A 104 3.18 6.28 0.48
N ARG A 105 4.16 7.15 0.63
CA ARG A 105 4.35 7.86 1.90
C ARG A 105 3.36 9.00 1.99
N LYS A 106 2.71 9.13 3.14
CA LYS A 106 1.68 10.15 3.36
C LYS A 106 1.98 10.89 4.65
N PRO A 107 2.47 12.14 4.58
CA PRO A 107 2.71 12.93 5.78
C PRO A 107 1.42 13.22 6.52
N PHE A 108 1.52 13.34 7.85
CA PHE A 108 0.38 13.68 8.69
C PHE A 108 0.84 14.56 9.84
N LYS A 109 -0.14 15.22 10.49
CA LYS A 109 0.06 15.99 11.70
C LYS A 109 -1.04 15.69 12.68
N TYR A 110 -0.67 15.62 13.97
CA TYR A 110 -1.66 15.57 15.04
C TYR A 110 -2.11 16.99 15.37
N ASP A 111 -3.39 17.13 15.63
CA ASP A 111 -3.92 18.36 16.20
C ASP A 111 -3.96 18.19 17.71
N TYR A 112 -3.06 18.86 18.42
CA TYR A 112 -2.98 18.77 19.87
C TYR A 112 -4.16 19.39 20.59
N PHE A 113 -4.93 20.24 19.93
CA PHE A 113 -6.09 20.89 20.53
C PHE A 113 -7.36 20.08 20.35
N SER A 114 -7.35 19.12 19.44
CA SER A 114 -8.46 18.24 19.17
C SER A 114 -7.95 16.83 19.33
N ALA A 115 -8.22 16.22 20.46
CA ALA A 115 -7.53 15.04 20.98
C ALA A 115 -7.52 13.81 20.07
N SER A 116 -8.12 13.83 18.91
CA SER A 116 -8.16 12.67 18.03
C SER A 116 -8.08 13.05 16.57
N SER A 117 -7.80 14.30 16.24
CA SER A 117 -7.74 14.67 14.83
C SER A 117 -6.33 14.49 14.29
N VAL A 118 -6.27 13.80 13.17
CA VAL A 118 -5.07 13.64 12.37
C VAL A 118 -5.35 14.29 11.02
N THR A 119 -4.48 15.20 10.62
CA THR A 119 -4.57 15.83 9.30
C THR A 119 -3.52 15.22 8.38
N PHE A 120 -3.96 14.72 7.25
CA PHE A 120 -3.07 14.18 6.23
C PHE A 120 -2.83 15.20 5.13
N THR A 121 -1.61 15.19 4.59
CA THR A 121 -1.34 15.86 3.32
C THR A 121 -1.33 14.80 2.21
N GLY A 122 -1.13 15.21 0.98
CA GLY A 122 -1.09 14.25 -0.13
C GLY A 122 0.13 13.35 -0.07
N GLU A 123 0.05 12.22 -0.75
CA GLU A 123 1.18 11.31 -0.90
C GLU A 123 2.32 12.03 -1.60
N ASP A 124 3.55 11.86 -1.08
CA ASP A 124 4.71 12.58 -1.61
C ASP A 124 5.75 11.67 -2.28
N PHE A 125 5.86 10.42 -1.89
CA PHE A 125 6.75 9.46 -2.55
C PHE A 125 6.01 8.15 -2.76
N TRP A 126 6.21 7.55 -3.93
CA TRP A 126 5.47 6.37 -4.37
C TRP A 126 6.39 5.19 -4.59
N GLY A 127 5.91 4.00 -4.26
CA GLY A 127 6.53 2.77 -4.70
C GLY A 127 6.40 2.61 -6.22
N GLN A 128 7.08 1.59 -6.75
CA GLN A 128 7.12 1.38 -8.20
C GLN A 128 5.83 0.84 -8.80
N GLY A 129 4.93 0.35 -7.96
CA GLY A 129 3.73 -0.31 -8.40
C GLY A 129 3.91 -1.81 -8.63
N VAL A 130 2.88 -2.56 -8.31
CA VAL A 130 2.86 -4.02 -8.44
C VAL A 130 1.59 -4.42 -9.16
N LEU A 131 1.75 -5.14 -10.26
CA LEU A 131 0.59 -5.68 -10.96
C LEU A 131 0.08 -6.93 -10.22
N VAL A 132 -1.19 -6.91 -9.86
CA VAL A 132 -1.91 -8.07 -9.37
C VAL A 132 -2.96 -8.41 -10.40
N THR A 133 -2.90 -9.61 -10.93
CA THR A 133 -3.85 -10.12 -11.91
C THR A 133 -4.72 -11.17 -11.23
N VAL A 134 -6.03 -10.99 -11.31
CA VAL A 134 -6.98 -11.98 -10.80
C VAL A 134 -7.72 -12.54 -11.98
N SER A 135 -7.53 -13.83 -12.22
CA SER A 135 -8.07 -14.47 -13.41
C SER A 135 -8.52 -15.88 -13.09
N SER A 136 -9.73 -16.19 -13.49
CA SER A 136 -10.26 -17.54 -13.41
C SER A 136 -9.70 -18.45 -14.52
N ALA A 137 -9.02 -17.88 -15.50
CA ALA A 137 -8.46 -18.67 -16.57
C ALA A 137 -7.48 -19.68 -16.03
N SER A 138 -7.49 -20.85 -16.58
CA SER A 138 -6.55 -21.89 -16.21
C SER A 138 -5.14 -21.44 -16.58
N THR A 139 -4.21 -21.64 -15.67
CA THR A 139 -2.81 -21.36 -15.93
C THR A 139 -2.15 -22.50 -16.68
N LYS A 140 -2.82 -23.62 -16.85
CA LYS A 140 -2.26 -24.68 -17.64
C LYS A 140 -2.17 -24.23 -19.09
N GLY A 141 -1.11 -24.63 -19.73
CA GLY A 141 -0.93 -24.32 -21.11
C GLY A 141 -1.99 -24.95 -22.00
N PRO A 142 -1.95 -24.63 -23.26
CA PRO A 142 -2.88 -25.22 -24.21
C PRO A 142 -2.76 -26.73 -24.18
N SER A 143 -3.87 -27.39 -24.28
CA SER A 143 -3.89 -28.82 -24.31
C SER A 143 -3.48 -29.31 -25.68
#